data_06a8f7732ef9377e79b805909b51ca9b
#
_entry.id   06a8f7732ef9377e79b805909b51ca9b
#
_cell.length_a   1.000
_cell.length_b   1.000
_cell.length_c   1.000
_cell.angle_alpha   90.00
_cell.angle_beta   90.00
_cell.angle_gamma   90.00
#
_symmetry.space_group_name_H-M   'P 1'
#
loop_
_entity.id
_entity.type
_entity.pdbx_description
1 polymer ?
#
loop_
_entity_poly.entity_id
_entity_poly.type
_entity_poly.pdbx_seq_one_letter_code
_entity_poly.pdbx_strand_id
1 'polypeptide(L)'
;MSEPIRRVSIGLPVYNGADYIEDALRSFEAQTYEDYEVVVSDNASDDDTEKIVRDWAASDRRIRYHRSDVNVGANRNYNRAFFLARGELFKWAAHDDTLHPDYLRRCVEVLDEEPTVVLVHGGTDYIGPDNEQLVELARGYLGPDGFIEKLLQDETAAAALASEQPHVRFDAVVNKMTVFYDVFGVGRREAFRNTLLMRHYYGADKVFLAEMALQGRLLRIPEVLFHRRCHASASTRTSDLASLADWSDPTGGFAYYPLQMLAGYADAVRGASLPAATTARCFAALASKARSPIKLLRGR
;
A
#
# COMPACT_ATOMS: atom_id res chain seq x y z
N MET A 1 -21.68 10.19 -23.81
CA MET A 1 -20.25 10.49 -24.01
C MET A 1 -19.51 9.78 -22.88
N SER A 2 -18.46 9.01 -23.18
CA SER A 2 -17.61 8.39 -22.14
C SER A 2 -16.92 9.50 -21.31
N GLU A 3 -16.93 9.38 -20.00
CA GLU A 3 -16.19 10.32 -19.14
C GLU A 3 -14.70 10.33 -19.51
N PRO A 4 -14.03 11.49 -19.43
CA PRO A 4 -12.60 11.59 -19.73
C PRO A 4 -11.81 10.70 -18.74
N ILE A 5 -10.79 10.03 -19.25
CA ILE A 5 -9.86 9.26 -18.41
C ILE A 5 -9.04 10.26 -17.60
N ARG A 6 -9.09 10.14 -16.28
CA ARG A 6 -8.29 10.93 -15.35
C ARG A 6 -6.87 10.40 -15.28
N ARG A 7 -5.91 11.29 -15.01
CA ARG A 7 -4.50 10.92 -14.96
C ARG A 7 -4.14 10.01 -13.79
N VAL A 8 -4.68 10.30 -12.60
CA VAL A 8 -4.45 9.50 -11.39
C VAL A 8 -5.69 8.69 -11.06
N SER A 9 -5.55 7.39 -10.79
CA SER A 9 -6.60 6.57 -10.19
C SER A 9 -6.26 6.24 -8.75
N ILE A 10 -7.16 6.56 -7.82
CA ILE A 10 -7.14 6.11 -6.43
C ILE A 10 -8.00 4.85 -6.36
N GLY A 11 -7.39 3.69 -6.15
CA GLY A 11 -8.07 2.43 -5.91
C GLY A 11 -8.36 2.25 -4.42
N LEU A 12 -9.62 2.26 -4.02
CA LEU A 12 -10.07 2.16 -2.64
C LEU A 12 -10.81 0.83 -2.42
N PRO A 13 -10.10 -0.26 -2.08
CA PRO A 13 -10.75 -1.49 -1.64
C PRO A 13 -11.33 -1.30 -0.24
N VAL A 14 -12.56 -1.76 -0.04
CA VAL A 14 -13.25 -1.66 1.25
C VAL A 14 -14.04 -2.93 1.56
N TYR A 15 -14.14 -3.27 2.83
CA TYR A 15 -15.06 -4.24 3.42
C TYR A 15 -15.43 -3.78 4.83
N ASN A 16 -16.72 -3.50 5.05
CA ASN A 16 -17.26 -3.00 6.31
C ASN A 16 -16.47 -1.77 6.82
N GLY A 17 -16.45 -0.71 6.00
CA GLY A 17 -15.67 0.50 6.26
C GLY A 17 -16.50 1.70 6.68
N ALA A 18 -17.77 1.53 7.09
CA ALA A 18 -18.70 2.63 7.38
C ALA A 18 -18.17 3.63 8.42
N ASP A 19 -17.34 3.15 9.37
CA ASP A 19 -16.81 4.00 10.45
C ASP A 19 -15.84 5.09 9.95
N TYR A 20 -15.09 4.83 8.85
CA TYR A 20 -13.98 5.70 8.46
C TYR A 20 -13.96 6.11 6.98
N ILE A 21 -14.71 5.42 6.10
CA ILE A 21 -14.65 5.66 4.66
C ILE A 21 -15.03 7.09 4.26
N GLU A 22 -15.89 7.74 5.04
CA GLU A 22 -16.29 9.12 4.80
C GLU A 22 -15.11 10.08 4.99
N ASP A 23 -14.28 9.87 6.02
CA ASP A 23 -13.07 10.67 6.25
C ASP A 23 -12.06 10.50 5.12
N ALA A 24 -11.87 9.27 4.64
CA ALA A 24 -11.02 8.99 3.49
C ALA A 24 -11.52 9.74 2.24
N LEU A 25 -12.81 9.64 1.92
CA LEU A 25 -13.42 10.32 0.76
C LEU A 25 -13.32 11.85 0.87
N ARG A 26 -13.54 12.43 2.06
CA ARG A 26 -13.33 13.88 2.31
C ARG A 26 -11.88 14.29 2.06
N SER A 27 -10.92 13.47 2.47
CA SER A 27 -9.50 13.76 2.24
C SER A 27 -9.12 13.71 0.75
N PHE A 28 -9.81 12.88 -0.03
CA PHE A 28 -9.64 12.86 -1.49
C PHE A 28 -10.30 14.08 -2.14
N GLU A 29 -11.53 14.43 -1.74
CA GLU A 29 -12.21 15.64 -2.24
C GLU A 29 -11.37 16.90 -2.02
N ALA A 30 -10.67 16.98 -0.88
CA ALA A 30 -9.81 18.10 -0.51
C ALA A 30 -8.50 18.20 -1.29
N GLN A 31 -8.19 17.27 -2.20
CA GLN A 31 -6.93 17.28 -2.95
C GLN A 31 -6.84 18.50 -3.87
N THR A 32 -5.69 19.20 -3.83
CA THR A 32 -5.39 20.35 -4.71
C THR A 32 -5.08 19.93 -6.15
N TYR A 33 -4.81 18.65 -6.41
CA TYR A 33 -4.68 18.08 -7.74
C TYR A 33 -6.03 17.52 -8.20
N GLU A 34 -6.61 18.05 -9.27
CA GLU A 34 -7.99 17.76 -9.67
C GLU A 34 -8.15 16.63 -10.69
N ASP A 35 -7.08 16.26 -11.42
CA ASP A 35 -7.16 15.25 -12.50
C ASP A 35 -7.01 13.82 -11.97
N TYR A 36 -7.95 13.40 -11.09
CA TYR A 36 -8.00 12.07 -10.53
C TYR A 36 -9.42 11.46 -10.55
N GLU A 37 -9.49 10.14 -10.48
CA GLU A 37 -10.69 9.35 -10.17
C GLU A 37 -10.48 8.56 -8.87
N VAL A 38 -11.58 8.24 -8.18
CA VAL A 38 -11.62 7.29 -7.06
C VAL A 38 -12.41 6.07 -7.49
N VAL A 39 -11.79 4.90 -7.44
CA VAL A 39 -12.41 3.62 -7.78
C VAL A 39 -12.63 2.84 -6.49
N VAL A 40 -13.83 2.92 -5.95
CA VAL A 40 -14.21 2.16 -4.76
C VAL A 40 -14.57 0.74 -5.16
N SER A 41 -13.84 -0.23 -4.60
CA SER A 41 -14.07 -1.66 -4.78
C SER A 41 -14.59 -2.25 -3.47
N ASP A 42 -15.90 -2.34 -3.35
CA ASP A 42 -16.59 -2.89 -2.18
C ASP A 42 -16.64 -4.42 -2.25
N ASN A 43 -16.12 -5.05 -1.23
CA ASN A 43 -15.97 -6.50 -1.12
C ASN A 43 -17.16 -7.19 -0.45
N ALA A 44 -18.38 -6.82 -0.87
CA ALA A 44 -19.66 -7.30 -0.31
C ALA A 44 -19.89 -6.86 1.15
N SER A 45 -19.65 -5.57 1.48
CA SER A 45 -19.94 -5.02 2.81
C SER A 45 -21.40 -5.23 3.22
N ASP A 46 -21.67 -5.48 4.49
CA ASP A 46 -22.98 -5.69 5.08
C ASP A 46 -23.36 -4.59 6.10
N ASP A 47 -22.52 -3.55 6.22
CA ASP A 47 -22.76 -2.32 6.95
C ASP A 47 -23.23 -1.17 6.05
N ASP A 48 -23.23 0.07 6.54
CA ASP A 48 -23.65 1.26 5.80
C ASP A 48 -22.65 1.72 4.70
N THR A 49 -21.56 1.00 4.45
CA THR A 49 -20.53 1.37 3.45
C THR A 49 -21.14 1.66 2.08
N GLU A 50 -22.00 0.78 1.56
CA GLU A 50 -22.63 0.94 0.24
C GLU A 50 -23.42 2.25 0.16
N LYS A 51 -24.21 2.53 1.18
CA LYS A 51 -25.05 3.75 1.23
C LYS A 51 -24.17 5.01 1.20
N ILE A 52 -23.15 5.06 2.09
CA ILE A 52 -22.23 6.20 2.18
C ILE A 52 -21.55 6.46 0.83
N VAL A 53 -20.98 5.42 0.21
CA VAL A 53 -20.25 5.60 -1.05
C VAL A 53 -21.16 5.99 -2.21
N ARG A 54 -22.40 5.46 -2.26
CA ARG A 54 -23.37 5.86 -3.29
C ARG A 54 -23.80 7.31 -3.15
N ASP A 55 -23.97 7.81 -1.93
CA ASP A 55 -24.31 9.20 -1.66
C ASP A 55 -23.16 10.13 -2.14
N TRP A 56 -21.92 9.76 -1.86
CA TRP A 56 -20.72 10.47 -2.36
C TRP A 56 -20.62 10.41 -3.90
N ALA A 57 -20.80 9.26 -4.52
CA ALA A 57 -20.74 9.10 -5.97
C ALA A 57 -21.86 9.86 -6.71
N ALA A 58 -22.98 10.14 -6.06
CA ALA A 58 -24.03 10.98 -6.61
C ALA A 58 -23.66 12.47 -6.64
N SER A 59 -22.79 12.92 -5.71
CA SER A 59 -22.33 14.32 -5.60
C SER A 59 -21.01 14.59 -6.35
N ASP A 60 -20.09 13.60 -6.42
CA ASP A 60 -18.81 13.72 -7.09
C ASP A 60 -18.62 12.65 -8.18
N ARG A 61 -18.64 13.11 -9.45
CA ARG A 61 -18.46 12.24 -10.63
C ARG A 61 -17.07 11.58 -10.74
N ARG A 62 -16.11 12.01 -9.95
CA ARG A 62 -14.79 11.37 -9.89
C ARG A 62 -14.86 10.01 -9.16
N ILE A 63 -15.91 9.76 -8.38
CA ILE A 63 -16.09 8.53 -7.59
C ILE A 63 -16.88 7.50 -8.40
N ARG A 64 -16.28 6.33 -8.59
CA ARG A 64 -16.88 5.18 -9.26
C ARG A 64 -16.99 4.03 -8.26
N TYR A 65 -18.23 3.58 -8.01
CA TYR A 65 -18.53 2.52 -7.07
C TYR A 65 -18.75 1.17 -7.76
N HIS A 66 -18.06 0.14 -7.27
CA HIS A 66 -18.15 -1.22 -7.76
C HIS A 66 -18.25 -2.19 -6.59
N ARG A 67 -19.38 -2.90 -6.45
CA ARG A 67 -19.60 -3.89 -5.42
C ARG A 67 -19.37 -5.30 -5.95
N SER A 68 -18.83 -6.20 -5.11
CA SER A 68 -18.79 -7.64 -5.33
C SER A 68 -20.02 -8.30 -4.74
N ASP A 69 -20.44 -9.43 -5.31
CA ASP A 69 -21.54 -10.23 -4.75
C ASP A 69 -21.12 -11.02 -3.51
N VAL A 70 -19.81 -11.30 -3.39
CA VAL A 70 -19.22 -12.08 -2.28
C VAL A 70 -17.90 -11.45 -1.84
N ASN A 71 -17.55 -11.66 -0.55
CA ASN A 71 -16.22 -11.30 -0.03
C ASN A 71 -15.17 -12.26 -0.60
N VAL A 72 -14.24 -11.72 -1.37
CA VAL A 72 -13.15 -12.47 -2.04
C VAL A 72 -11.81 -12.37 -1.29
N GLY A 73 -11.78 -11.73 -0.12
CA GLY A 73 -10.58 -11.40 0.64
C GLY A 73 -9.92 -10.10 0.21
N ALA A 74 -9.11 -9.54 1.11
CA ALA A 74 -8.53 -8.22 0.93
C ALA A 74 -7.64 -8.14 -0.30
N ASN A 75 -6.71 -9.08 -0.48
CA ASN A 75 -5.72 -9.01 -1.56
C ASN A 75 -6.36 -9.04 -2.96
N ARG A 76 -7.40 -9.87 -3.16
CA ARG A 76 -8.14 -9.90 -4.42
C ARG A 76 -8.93 -8.60 -4.64
N ASN A 77 -9.45 -8.00 -3.56
CA ASN A 77 -10.16 -6.73 -3.65
C ASN A 77 -9.21 -5.57 -3.97
N TYR A 78 -7.98 -5.55 -3.42
CA TYR A 78 -6.92 -4.62 -3.82
C TYR A 78 -6.62 -4.74 -5.32
N ASN A 79 -6.44 -5.96 -5.82
CA ASN A 79 -6.21 -6.20 -7.24
C ASN A 79 -7.41 -5.78 -8.11
N ARG A 80 -8.64 -6.02 -7.64
CA ARG A 80 -9.86 -5.61 -8.35
C ARG A 80 -9.92 -4.10 -8.50
N ALA A 81 -9.61 -3.34 -7.45
CA ALA A 81 -9.54 -1.88 -7.52
C ALA A 81 -8.53 -1.41 -8.58
N PHE A 82 -7.35 -2.05 -8.68
CA PHE A 82 -6.36 -1.79 -9.71
C PHE A 82 -6.86 -2.08 -11.14
N PHE A 83 -7.54 -3.22 -11.35
CA PHE A 83 -8.04 -3.58 -12.68
C PHE A 83 -9.20 -2.69 -13.15
N LEU A 84 -9.99 -2.14 -12.25
CA LEU A 84 -11.06 -1.19 -12.55
C LEU A 84 -10.54 0.22 -12.83
N ALA A 85 -9.33 0.56 -12.39
CA ALA A 85 -8.67 1.84 -12.58
C ALA A 85 -8.25 2.08 -14.02
N ARG A 86 -8.25 3.36 -14.47
CA ARG A 86 -7.99 3.76 -15.87
C ARG A 86 -6.80 4.70 -16.03
N GLY A 87 -6.38 5.39 -14.96
CA GLY A 87 -5.33 6.41 -14.98
C GLY A 87 -3.96 5.89 -15.42
N GLU A 88 -3.11 6.79 -15.87
CA GLU A 88 -1.69 6.57 -16.14
C GLU A 88 -0.91 6.30 -14.85
N LEU A 89 -1.29 7.02 -13.78
CA LEU A 89 -0.78 6.86 -12.44
C LEU A 89 -1.83 6.15 -11.57
N PHE A 90 -1.35 5.38 -10.61
CA PHE A 90 -2.22 4.63 -9.71
C PHE A 90 -1.70 4.70 -8.28
N LYS A 91 -2.61 4.72 -7.31
CA LYS A 91 -2.34 4.44 -5.90
C LYS A 91 -3.43 3.57 -5.30
N TRP A 92 -3.08 2.66 -4.42
CA TRP A 92 -4.05 2.12 -3.48
C TRP A 92 -4.28 3.10 -2.32
N ALA A 93 -5.47 3.05 -1.75
CA ALA A 93 -5.80 3.72 -0.50
C ALA A 93 -6.48 2.74 0.45
N ALA A 94 -6.23 2.88 1.73
CA ALA A 94 -7.04 2.24 2.76
C ALA A 94 -8.25 3.12 3.07
N HIS A 95 -9.35 2.52 3.49
CA HIS A 95 -10.60 3.23 3.77
C HIS A 95 -10.59 3.96 5.13
N ASP A 96 -9.59 3.69 5.94
CA ASP A 96 -9.41 4.20 7.31
C ASP A 96 -8.31 5.27 7.41
N ASP A 97 -7.50 5.47 6.39
CA ASP A 97 -6.43 6.47 6.34
C ASP A 97 -6.87 7.75 5.62
N THR A 98 -6.18 8.87 5.87
CA THR A 98 -6.46 10.14 5.19
C THR A 98 -5.21 10.74 4.54
N LEU A 99 -5.43 11.65 3.59
CA LEU A 99 -4.36 12.31 2.83
C LEU A 99 -4.34 13.82 3.12
N HIS A 100 -3.14 14.39 3.23
CA HIS A 100 -2.97 15.84 3.17
C HIS A 100 -3.46 16.38 1.81
N PRO A 101 -4.05 17.58 1.71
CA PRO A 101 -4.56 18.13 0.45
C PRO A 101 -3.56 18.16 -0.70
N ASP A 102 -2.28 18.29 -0.43
CA ASP A 102 -1.23 18.34 -1.44
C ASP A 102 -0.62 16.98 -1.80
N TYR A 103 -1.11 15.87 -1.25
CA TYR A 103 -0.52 14.56 -1.44
C TYR A 103 -0.37 14.18 -2.92
N LEU A 104 -1.47 14.23 -3.68
CA LEU A 104 -1.45 13.85 -5.10
C LEU A 104 -0.56 14.80 -5.90
N ARG A 105 -0.70 16.12 -5.68
CA ARG A 105 0.10 17.13 -6.40
C ARG A 105 1.59 16.90 -6.22
N ARG A 106 2.05 16.74 -4.97
CA ARG A 106 3.47 16.53 -4.67
C ARG A 106 4.01 15.23 -5.25
N CYS A 107 3.22 14.13 -5.19
CA CYS A 107 3.64 12.86 -5.78
C CYS A 107 3.72 12.93 -7.31
N VAL A 108 2.76 13.60 -7.95
CA VAL A 108 2.73 13.76 -9.41
C VAL A 108 3.90 14.62 -9.89
N GLU A 109 4.21 15.74 -9.20
CA GLU A 109 5.37 16.58 -9.50
C GLU A 109 6.67 15.76 -9.54
N VAL A 110 6.93 14.94 -8.52
CA VAL A 110 8.12 14.08 -8.50
C VAL A 110 8.15 13.06 -9.65
N LEU A 111 6.99 12.44 -9.96
CA LEU A 111 6.92 11.49 -11.06
C LEU A 111 7.12 12.14 -12.43
N ASP A 112 6.75 13.41 -12.60
CA ASP A 112 6.97 14.16 -13.83
C ASP A 112 8.43 14.57 -14.02
N GLU A 113 9.10 14.96 -12.94
CA GLU A 113 10.49 15.40 -12.95
C GLU A 113 11.48 14.24 -13.04
N GLU A 114 11.13 13.05 -12.53
CA GLU A 114 12.02 11.91 -12.32
C GLU A 114 11.54 10.64 -13.08
N PRO A 115 11.87 10.48 -14.37
CA PRO A 115 11.37 9.34 -15.16
C PRO A 115 11.78 7.95 -14.64
N THR A 116 12.88 7.86 -13.88
CA THR A 116 13.36 6.59 -13.30
C THR A 116 12.64 6.19 -12.02
N VAL A 117 11.80 7.10 -11.48
CA VAL A 117 10.99 6.85 -10.29
C VAL A 117 9.70 6.15 -10.71
N VAL A 118 9.38 5.05 -10.05
CA VAL A 118 8.18 4.24 -10.31
C VAL A 118 7.11 4.37 -9.23
N LEU A 119 7.50 4.83 -8.02
CA LEU A 119 6.60 4.97 -6.88
C LEU A 119 7.07 6.12 -5.99
N VAL A 120 6.14 6.95 -5.54
CA VAL A 120 6.37 8.08 -4.62
C VAL A 120 5.39 8.01 -3.47
N HIS A 121 5.88 8.19 -2.24
CA HIS A 121 5.06 8.27 -1.03
C HIS A 121 5.45 9.50 -0.20
N GLY A 122 4.50 10.08 0.53
CA GLY A 122 4.76 11.17 1.48
C GLY A 122 5.22 10.67 2.84
N GLY A 123 5.77 11.55 3.66
CA GLY A 123 5.98 11.28 5.08
C GLY A 123 4.66 10.85 5.74
N THR A 124 4.74 9.98 6.72
CA THR A 124 3.60 9.41 7.43
C THR A 124 3.58 9.89 8.87
N ASP A 125 2.44 10.36 9.36
CA ASP A 125 2.14 10.48 10.77
C ASP A 125 0.95 9.58 11.17
N TYR A 126 0.54 9.66 12.42
CA TYR A 126 -0.45 8.77 12.99
C TYR A 126 -1.56 9.57 13.67
N ILE A 127 -2.80 9.23 13.32
CA ILE A 127 -4.02 9.79 13.90
C ILE A 127 -4.80 8.71 14.63
N GLY A 128 -5.59 9.13 15.63
CA GLY A 128 -6.52 8.25 16.32
C GLY A 128 -7.86 8.11 15.61
N PRO A 129 -8.82 7.38 16.24
CA PRO A 129 -10.14 7.11 15.66
C PRO A 129 -10.92 8.37 15.28
N ASP A 130 -10.80 9.44 16.06
CA ASP A 130 -11.53 10.70 15.88
C ASP A 130 -10.68 11.79 15.16
N ASN A 131 -9.70 11.38 14.37
CA ASN A 131 -8.73 12.26 13.67
C ASN A 131 -7.80 13.06 14.62
N GLU A 132 -7.76 12.75 15.88
CA GLU A 132 -6.85 13.38 16.83
C GLU A 132 -5.40 12.98 16.55
N GLN A 133 -4.48 13.94 16.69
CA GLN A 133 -3.05 13.69 16.56
C GLN A 133 -2.59 12.78 17.70
N LEU A 134 -1.96 11.65 17.40
CA LEU A 134 -1.42 10.77 18.44
C LEU A 134 -0.15 11.34 19.05
N VAL A 135 0.03 11.06 20.36
CA VAL A 135 1.23 11.50 21.10
C VAL A 135 2.44 10.71 20.63
N GLU A 136 3.43 11.43 20.09
CA GLU A 136 4.71 10.83 19.72
C GLU A 136 5.51 10.47 20.98
N LEU A 137 5.99 9.24 21.02
CA LEU A 137 6.90 8.73 22.04
C LEU A 137 8.29 8.45 21.40
N ALA A 138 9.31 8.31 22.21
CA ALA A 138 10.69 8.03 21.74
C ALA A 138 10.82 6.78 20.82
N ARG A 139 9.81 5.89 20.79
CA ARG A 139 9.82 4.65 20.00
C ARG A 139 8.48 4.36 19.32
N GLY A 140 7.61 5.35 19.15
CA GLY A 140 6.31 5.16 18.50
C GLY A 140 5.27 6.19 18.91
N TYR A 141 4.03 5.92 18.62
CA TYR A 141 2.87 6.73 18.93
C TYR A 141 1.97 6.00 19.92
N LEU A 142 1.46 6.73 20.91
CA LEU A 142 0.54 6.21 21.90
C LEU A 142 -0.90 6.32 21.37
N GLY A 143 -1.50 5.18 21.04
CA GLY A 143 -2.92 5.09 20.71
C GLY A 143 -3.82 5.27 21.90
N PRO A 144 -5.12 5.57 21.68
CA PRO A 144 -6.09 5.89 22.75
C PRO A 144 -6.34 4.71 23.71
N ASP A 145 -6.05 3.49 23.29
CA ASP A 145 -6.15 2.26 24.11
C ASP A 145 -4.84 1.87 24.82
N GLY A 146 -3.84 2.77 24.80
CA GLY A 146 -2.52 2.52 25.38
C GLY A 146 -1.60 1.65 24.52
N PHE A 147 -2.05 1.26 23.33
CA PHE A 147 -1.17 0.54 22.36
C PHE A 147 -0.14 1.50 21.79
N ILE A 148 1.12 1.04 21.71
CA ILE A 148 2.20 1.81 21.11
C ILE A 148 2.38 1.35 19.66
N GLU A 149 1.94 2.16 18.69
CA GLU A 149 2.31 2.00 17.30
C GLU A 149 3.79 2.37 17.14
N LYS A 150 4.62 1.44 16.73
CA LYS A 150 6.07 1.67 16.66
C LYS A 150 6.42 2.64 15.55
N LEU A 151 7.16 3.69 15.90
CA LEU A 151 7.82 4.55 14.91
C LEU A 151 8.96 3.74 14.28
N LEU A 152 8.76 3.29 13.04
CA LEU A 152 9.72 2.45 12.33
C LEU A 152 10.10 3.05 10.96
N GLN A 153 10.06 4.38 10.82
CA GLN A 153 10.63 5.02 9.63
C GLN A 153 12.14 4.88 9.68
N ASP A 154 12.68 4.03 8.82
CA ASP A 154 14.12 3.84 8.67
C ASP A 154 14.62 4.74 7.53
N GLU A 155 15.27 5.85 7.86
CA GLU A 155 15.90 6.76 6.90
C GLU A 155 16.93 6.04 6.01
N THR A 156 17.61 5.03 6.56
CA THR A 156 18.55 4.19 5.80
C THR A 156 17.84 3.39 4.72
N ALA A 157 16.61 2.92 4.97
CA ALA A 157 15.79 2.26 3.95
C ALA A 157 15.38 3.25 2.86
N ALA A 158 14.95 4.46 3.22
CA ALA A 158 14.54 5.48 2.25
C ALA A 158 15.67 5.84 1.27
N ALA A 159 16.88 6.10 1.77
CA ALA A 159 18.05 6.37 0.92
C ALA A 159 18.39 5.19 0.00
N ALA A 160 18.25 3.95 0.47
CA ALA A 160 18.51 2.77 -0.33
C ALA A 160 17.41 2.53 -1.41
N LEU A 161 16.16 2.84 -1.12
CA LEU A 161 15.05 2.78 -2.08
C LEU A 161 15.22 3.79 -3.23
N ALA A 162 15.86 4.93 -2.98
CA ALA A 162 16.19 5.95 -3.97
C ALA A 162 17.42 5.60 -4.85
N SER A 163 18.13 4.51 -4.57
CA SER A 163 19.34 4.11 -5.31
C SER A 163 19.06 3.79 -6.77
N GLU A 164 20.01 4.14 -7.65
CA GLU A 164 19.97 3.73 -9.07
C GLU A 164 20.15 2.20 -9.26
N GLN A 165 20.69 1.52 -8.25
CA GLN A 165 21.03 0.10 -8.34
C GLN A 165 19.85 -0.80 -7.89
N PRO A 166 19.26 -1.66 -8.77
CA PRO A 166 18.12 -2.48 -8.43
C PRO A 166 18.33 -3.41 -7.23
N HIS A 167 19.52 -4.01 -7.09
CA HIS A 167 19.80 -4.90 -5.96
C HIS A 167 19.89 -4.16 -4.62
N VAL A 168 20.27 -2.87 -4.60
CA VAL A 168 20.30 -2.05 -3.37
C VAL A 168 18.86 -1.74 -2.93
N ARG A 169 17.98 -1.37 -3.87
CA ARG A 169 16.56 -1.14 -3.60
C ARG A 169 15.85 -2.42 -3.13
N PHE A 170 16.12 -3.54 -3.82
CA PHE A 170 15.59 -4.85 -3.44
C PHE A 170 16.03 -5.27 -2.03
N ASP A 171 17.32 -5.14 -1.70
CA ASP A 171 17.83 -5.40 -0.36
C ASP A 171 17.17 -4.49 0.70
N ALA A 172 16.90 -3.24 0.35
CA ALA A 172 16.20 -2.32 1.24
C ALA A 172 14.81 -2.85 1.61
N VAL A 173 14.01 -3.25 0.62
CA VAL A 173 12.68 -3.82 0.88
C VAL A 173 12.77 -5.11 1.69
N VAL A 174 13.66 -6.02 1.30
CA VAL A 174 13.73 -7.35 1.90
C VAL A 174 14.31 -7.33 3.31
N ASN A 175 15.35 -6.51 3.57
CA ASN A 175 16.13 -6.62 4.79
C ASN A 175 16.11 -5.39 5.70
N LYS A 176 15.73 -4.19 5.21
CA LYS A 176 15.81 -2.94 5.95
C LYS A 176 14.46 -2.33 6.29
N MET A 177 13.49 -2.38 5.37
CA MET A 177 12.15 -1.85 5.65
C MET A 177 11.49 -2.59 6.83
N THR A 178 10.87 -1.83 7.69
CA THR A 178 10.12 -2.31 8.86
C THR A 178 8.64 -1.95 8.77
N VAL A 179 8.31 -0.86 8.07
CA VAL A 179 6.95 -0.47 7.67
C VAL A 179 6.86 -0.38 6.16
N PHE A 180 5.69 -0.65 5.61
CA PHE A 180 5.49 -0.83 4.18
C PHE A 180 4.39 0.10 3.63
N TYR A 181 4.21 1.29 4.23
CA TYR A 181 3.20 2.26 3.79
C TYR A 181 3.46 2.80 2.39
N ASP A 182 4.68 2.63 1.85
CA ASP A 182 4.97 2.93 0.45
C ASP A 182 4.01 2.20 -0.52
N VAL A 183 3.36 1.12 -0.11
CA VAL A 183 2.32 0.44 -0.90
C VAL A 183 1.15 1.38 -1.25
N PHE A 184 0.92 2.41 -0.42
CA PHE A 184 -0.08 3.46 -0.63
C PHE A 184 0.47 4.67 -1.40
N GLY A 185 1.68 4.60 -1.94
CA GLY A 185 2.28 5.61 -2.80
C GLY A 185 1.56 5.76 -4.13
N VAL A 186 1.78 6.91 -4.80
CA VAL A 186 1.39 7.10 -6.21
C VAL A 186 2.50 6.54 -7.08
N GLY A 187 2.16 5.70 -8.03
CA GLY A 187 3.16 5.11 -8.93
C GLY A 187 2.69 5.02 -10.38
N ARG A 188 3.64 4.73 -11.27
CA ARG A 188 3.35 4.49 -12.67
C ARG A 188 2.55 3.21 -12.81
N ARG A 189 1.34 3.28 -13.34
CA ARG A 189 0.45 2.11 -13.49
C ARG A 189 1.11 0.99 -14.29
N GLU A 190 1.96 1.33 -15.24
CA GLU A 190 2.72 0.34 -16.02
C GLU A 190 3.68 -0.48 -15.13
N ALA A 191 4.32 0.16 -14.14
CA ALA A 191 5.15 -0.57 -13.19
C ALA A 191 4.33 -1.55 -12.33
N PHE A 192 3.11 -1.18 -11.93
CA PHE A 192 2.19 -2.10 -11.25
C PHE A 192 1.82 -3.29 -12.15
N ARG A 193 1.52 -3.07 -13.43
CA ARG A 193 1.19 -4.14 -14.41
C ARG A 193 2.31 -5.15 -14.59
N ASN A 194 3.56 -4.74 -14.40
CA ASN A 194 4.73 -5.58 -14.49
C ASN A 194 5.05 -6.33 -13.19
N THR A 195 4.13 -6.30 -12.21
CA THR A 195 4.18 -7.11 -10.97
C THR A 195 3.08 -8.15 -10.97
N LEU A 196 3.10 -9.04 -9.97
CA LEU A 196 1.97 -9.95 -9.69
C LEU A 196 0.94 -9.33 -8.74
N LEU A 197 1.03 -8.02 -8.46
CA LEU A 197 0.17 -7.26 -7.55
C LEU A 197 0.10 -7.90 -6.15
N MET A 198 -1.06 -7.83 -5.47
CA MET A 198 -1.27 -8.47 -4.18
C MET A 198 -1.49 -9.96 -4.36
N ARG A 199 -0.49 -10.77 -3.99
CA ARG A 199 -0.57 -12.24 -4.01
C ARG A 199 -1.53 -12.72 -2.93
N HIS A 200 -2.02 -13.96 -3.06
CA HIS A 200 -3.07 -14.53 -2.20
C HIS A 200 -2.52 -15.04 -0.85
N TYR A 201 -1.77 -14.20 -0.12
CA TYR A 201 -1.27 -14.49 1.22
C TYR A 201 -0.94 -13.20 1.98
N TYR A 202 -0.85 -13.30 3.31
CA TYR A 202 -0.49 -12.18 4.17
C TYR A 202 0.96 -11.73 3.93
N GLY A 203 1.21 -10.41 3.85
CA GLY A 203 2.52 -9.83 3.55
C GLY A 203 2.83 -9.75 2.04
N ALA A 204 1.83 -9.91 1.18
CA ALA A 204 1.97 -9.76 -0.27
C ALA A 204 2.40 -8.34 -0.69
N ASP A 205 2.04 -7.32 0.09
CA ASP A 205 2.47 -5.92 -0.02
C ASP A 205 4.01 -5.78 -0.06
N LYS A 206 4.70 -6.56 0.78
CA LYS A 206 6.16 -6.57 0.85
C LYS A 206 6.79 -7.13 -0.42
N VAL A 207 6.19 -8.18 -0.97
CA VAL A 207 6.66 -8.78 -2.22
C VAL A 207 6.37 -7.85 -3.39
N PHE A 208 5.18 -7.24 -3.43
CA PHE A 208 4.83 -6.22 -4.40
C PHE A 208 5.84 -5.05 -4.41
N LEU A 209 6.18 -4.51 -3.24
CA LEU A 209 7.17 -3.43 -3.15
C LEU A 209 8.56 -3.89 -3.62
N ALA A 210 8.95 -5.14 -3.39
CA ALA A 210 10.19 -5.70 -3.92
C ALA A 210 10.17 -5.80 -5.45
N GLU A 211 9.04 -6.20 -6.05
CA GLU A 211 8.85 -6.21 -7.51
C GLU A 211 8.94 -4.77 -8.09
N MET A 212 8.32 -3.79 -7.44
CA MET A 212 8.43 -2.37 -7.82
C MET A 212 9.88 -1.87 -7.73
N ALA A 213 10.59 -2.20 -6.64
CA ALA A 213 11.97 -1.80 -6.41
C ALA A 213 12.96 -2.36 -7.44
N LEU A 214 12.64 -3.48 -8.08
CA LEU A 214 13.44 -4.02 -9.18
C LEU A 214 13.24 -3.25 -10.50
N GLN A 215 12.12 -2.55 -10.67
CA GLN A 215 11.79 -1.83 -11.90
C GLN A 215 12.31 -0.39 -11.90
N GLY A 216 12.31 0.31 -10.76
CA GLY A 216 12.73 1.68 -10.68
C GLY A 216 12.93 2.16 -9.25
N ARG A 217 13.23 3.45 -9.09
CA ARG A 217 13.44 4.09 -7.80
C ARG A 217 12.11 4.28 -7.09
N LEU A 218 12.12 4.12 -5.76
CA LEU A 218 11.00 4.45 -4.88
C LEU A 218 11.42 5.66 -4.05
N LEU A 219 10.68 6.76 -4.11
CA LEU A 219 11.02 8.00 -3.41
C LEU A 219 10.03 8.30 -2.30
N ARG A 220 10.56 8.86 -1.20
CA ARG A 220 9.76 9.41 -0.10
C ARG A 220 9.94 10.91 -0.05
N ILE A 221 8.81 11.63 -0.14
CA ILE A 221 8.76 13.07 0.09
C ILE A 221 8.86 13.29 1.60
N PRO A 222 9.75 14.20 2.09
CA PRO A 222 9.95 14.40 3.52
C PRO A 222 8.72 14.99 4.25
N GLU A 223 7.90 15.77 3.53
CA GLU A 223 6.69 16.38 4.08
C GLU A 223 5.69 15.31 4.54
N VAL A 224 5.08 15.49 5.70
CA VAL A 224 4.00 14.64 6.21
C VAL A 224 2.76 14.89 5.35
N LEU A 225 2.43 13.92 4.54
CA LEU A 225 1.32 13.98 3.57
C LEU A 225 0.34 12.80 3.68
N PHE A 226 0.66 11.80 4.48
CA PHE A 226 -0.16 10.62 4.71
C PHE A 226 -0.41 10.44 6.20
N HIS A 227 -1.69 10.28 6.58
CA HIS A 227 -2.12 10.13 7.96
C HIS A 227 -2.67 8.73 8.17
N ARG A 228 -1.89 7.89 8.86
CA ARG A 228 -2.24 6.51 9.19
C ARG A 228 -3.14 6.47 10.41
N ARG A 229 -4.35 5.94 10.27
CA ARG A 229 -5.26 5.81 11.41
C ARG A 229 -4.92 4.59 12.27
N CYS A 230 -4.93 4.80 13.58
CA CYS A 230 -4.74 3.79 14.61
C CYS A 230 -6.08 3.56 15.35
N HIS A 231 -6.69 2.39 15.15
CA HIS A 231 -7.95 2.00 15.80
C HIS A 231 -7.96 0.50 16.13
N ALA A 232 -8.86 0.07 17.02
CA ALA A 232 -8.87 -1.29 17.57
C ALA A 232 -9.11 -2.38 16.51
N SER A 233 -9.91 -2.08 15.47
CA SER A 233 -10.25 -3.02 14.38
C SER A 233 -9.26 -3.01 13.21
N ALA A 234 -8.14 -2.26 13.29
CA ALA A 234 -7.13 -2.26 12.23
C ALA A 234 -6.52 -3.64 12.04
N SER A 235 -6.36 -4.08 10.78
CA SER A 235 -5.79 -5.39 10.42
C SER A 235 -4.39 -5.63 11.00
N THR A 236 -3.60 -4.57 11.22
CA THR A 236 -2.27 -4.61 11.82
C THR A 236 -2.28 -5.01 13.29
N ARG A 237 -3.42 -4.95 13.98
CA ARG A 237 -3.58 -5.35 15.39
C ARG A 237 -3.90 -6.83 15.58
N THR A 238 -4.30 -7.52 14.52
CA THR A 238 -4.53 -8.96 14.57
C THR A 238 -3.19 -9.69 14.67
N SER A 239 -3.01 -10.46 15.74
CA SER A 239 -1.79 -11.27 15.97
C SER A 239 -1.97 -12.73 15.57
N ASP A 240 -3.19 -13.17 15.35
CA ASP A 240 -3.52 -14.54 14.96
C ASP A 240 -3.27 -14.76 13.47
N LEU A 241 -2.39 -15.71 13.16
CA LEU A 241 -1.98 -16.01 11.77
C LEU A 241 -3.13 -16.59 10.93
N ALA A 242 -4.07 -17.31 11.54
CA ALA A 242 -5.22 -17.86 10.82
C ALA A 242 -6.15 -16.74 10.38
N SER A 243 -6.46 -15.80 11.29
CA SER A 243 -7.26 -14.61 10.99
C SER A 243 -6.60 -13.73 9.91
N LEU A 244 -5.27 -13.56 9.93
CA LEU A 244 -4.54 -12.81 8.89
C LEU A 244 -4.57 -13.51 7.53
N ALA A 245 -4.49 -14.84 7.52
CA ALA A 245 -4.60 -15.63 6.28
C ALA A 245 -6.01 -15.52 5.70
N ASP A 246 -7.04 -15.67 6.53
CA ASP A 246 -8.44 -15.54 6.14
C ASP A 246 -8.79 -14.13 5.65
N TRP A 247 -8.31 -13.10 6.34
CA TRP A 247 -8.45 -11.70 5.90
C TRP A 247 -7.83 -11.47 4.52
N SER A 248 -6.64 -12.02 4.25
CA SER A 248 -5.94 -11.83 2.99
C SER A 248 -6.57 -12.61 1.83
N ASP A 249 -6.93 -13.88 2.06
CA ASP A 249 -7.61 -14.76 1.11
C ASP A 249 -8.38 -15.88 1.83
N PRO A 250 -9.71 -15.74 2.02
CA PRO A 250 -10.54 -16.75 2.70
C PRO A 250 -10.65 -18.08 1.94
N THR A 251 -10.23 -18.12 0.67
CA THR A 251 -10.23 -19.35 -0.16
C THR A 251 -8.89 -20.08 -0.14
N GLY A 252 -7.84 -19.43 0.37
CA GLY A 252 -6.50 -19.98 0.52
C GLY A 252 -6.40 -20.80 1.81
N GLY A 253 -5.94 -22.05 1.74
CA GLY A 253 -5.62 -22.81 2.94
C GLY A 253 -4.49 -22.16 3.76
N PHE A 254 -4.43 -22.47 5.06
CA PHE A 254 -3.35 -22.01 5.94
C PHE A 254 -1.99 -22.50 5.39
N ALA A 255 -1.18 -21.58 4.91
CA ALA A 255 0.19 -21.82 4.54
C ALA A 255 1.12 -20.88 5.32
N TYR A 256 2.30 -21.36 5.67
CA TYR A 256 3.27 -20.56 6.42
C TYR A 256 3.79 -19.39 5.58
N TYR A 257 3.15 -18.23 5.74
CA TYR A 257 3.38 -17.03 4.92
C TYR A 257 4.85 -16.57 4.79
N PRO A 258 5.77 -16.77 5.77
CA PRO A 258 7.17 -16.41 5.57
C PRO A 258 7.86 -17.20 4.44
N LEU A 259 7.49 -18.47 4.22
CA LEU A 259 8.00 -19.24 3.09
C LEU A 259 7.38 -18.76 1.77
N GLN A 260 6.08 -18.43 1.77
CA GLN A 260 5.42 -17.85 0.59
C GLN A 260 6.06 -16.51 0.20
N MET A 261 6.40 -15.66 1.18
CA MET A 261 7.11 -14.41 0.93
C MET A 261 8.51 -14.65 0.34
N LEU A 262 9.29 -15.58 0.91
CA LEU A 262 10.61 -15.91 0.37
C LEU A 262 10.53 -16.45 -1.07
N ALA A 263 9.57 -17.31 -1.36
CA ALA A 263 9.29 -17.77 -2.72
C ALA A 263 8.89 -16.58 -3.62
N GLY A 264 8.01 -15.70 -3.14
CA GLY A 264 7.59 -14.50 -3.84
C GLY A 264 8.73 -13.57 -4.20
N TYR A 265 9.64 -13.31 -3.28
CA TYR A 265 10.85 -12.52 -3.55
C TYR A 265 11.77 -13.20 -4.58
N ALA A 266 11.93 -14.53 -4.50
CA ALA A 266 12.72 -15.27 -5.47
C ALA A 266 12.09 -15.21 -6.88
N ASP A 267 10.76 -15.30 -6.97
CA ASP A 267 10.03 -15.16 -8.23
C ASP A 267 10.15 -13.75 -8.80
N ALA A 268 10.09 -12.71 -7.95
CA ALA A 268 10.32 -11.33 -8.35
C ALA A 268 11.69 -11.16 -9.04
N VAL A 269 12.75 -11.74 -8.44
CA VAL A 269 14.10 -11.69 -9.02
C VAL A 269 14.21 -12.47 -10.33
N ARG A 270 13.55 -13.65 -10.43
CA ARG A 270 13.57 -14.48 -11.66
C ARG A 270 12.78 -13.83 -12.78
N GLY A 271 11.67 -13.17 -12.48
CA GLY A 271 10.82 -12.47 -13.44
C GLY A 271 11.40 -11.14 -13.93
N ALA A 272 12.31 -10.53 -13.19
CA ALA A 272 12.92 -9.27 -13.55
C ALA A 272 14.05 -9.48 -14.60
N SER A 273 14.03 -8.69 -15.67
CA SER A 273 15.07 -8.70 -16.72
C SER A 273 16.34 -7.97 -16.23
N LEU A 274 17.10 -8.60 -15.34
CA LEU A 274 18.28 -8.02 -14.69
C LEU A 274 19.59 -8.63 -15.25
N PRO A 275 20.70 -7.85 -15.30
CA PRO A 275 22.02 -8.40 -15.55
C PRO A 275 22.38 -9.50 -14.54
N ALA A 276 23.12 -10.55 -14.96
CA ALA A 276 23.47 -11.69 -14.12
C ALA A 276 24.13 -11.31 -12.79
N ALA A 277 25.02 -10.32 -12.78
CA ALA A 277 25.67 -9.82 -11.57
C ALA A 277 24.67 -9.18 -10.58
N THR A 278 23.67 -8.44 -11.09
CA THR A 278 22.59 -7.84 -10.28
C THR A 278 21.67 -8.92 -9.71
N THR A 279 21.29 -9.90 -10.55
CA THR A 279 20.50 -11.07 -10.12
C THR A 279 21.20 -11.82 -8.99
N ALA A 280 22.49 -12.10 -9.11
CA ALA A 280 23.28 -12.77 -8.07
C ALA A 280 23.28 -11.98 -6.74
N ARG A 281 23.38 -10.65 -6.80
CA ARG A 281 23.34 -9.78 -5.60
C ARG A 281 21.94 -9.80 -4.95
N CYS A 282 20.86 -9.82 -5.72
CA CYS A 282 19.50 -9.97 -5.19
C CYS A 282 19.33 -11.32 -4.47
N PHE A 283 19.82 -12.43 -5.05
CA PHE A 283 19.77 -13.73 -4.37
C PHE A 283 20.66 -13.77 -3.12
N ALA A 284 21.78 -13.06 -3.09
CA ALA A 284 22.60 -12.91 -1.88
C ALA A 284 21.83 -12.19 -0.75
N ALA A 285 21.05 -11.14 -1.08
CA ALA A 285 20.17 -10.46 -0.13
C ALA A 285 19.10 -11.41 0.44
N LEU A 286 18.47 -12.27 -0.40
CA LEU A 286 17.53 -13.29 0.05
C LEU A 286 18.19 -14.33 0.95
N ALA A 287 19.39 -14.79 0.62
CA ALA A 287 20.13 -15.71 1.45
C ALA A 287 20.45 -15.12 2.83
N SER A 288 20.73 -13.82 2.91
CA SER A 288 20.89 -13.10 4.17
C SER A 288 19.60 -13.08 5.00
N LYS A 289 18.45 -12.82 4.38
CA LYS A 289 17.13 -12.89 5.02
C LYS A 289 16.85 -14.29 5.59
N ALA A 290 17.08 -15.32 4.79
CA ALA A 290 16.79 -16.71 5.16
C ALA A 290 17.67 -17.25 6.32
N ARG A 291 18.89 -16.75 6.48
CA ARG A 291 19.80 -17.12 7.58
C ARG A 291 19.43 -16.53 8.94
N SER A 292 18.51 -15.58 8.99
CA SER A 292 18.09 -14.93 10.23
C SER A 292 16.63 -15.28 10.53
N PRO A 293 16.35 -16.35 11.28
CA PRO A 293 14.98 -16.76 11.64
C PRO A 293 14.21 -15.63 12.34
N ILE A 294 14.92 -14.80 13.13
CA ILE A 294 14.34 -13.61 13.78
C ILE A 294 13.91 -12.58 12.75
N LYS A 295 14.63 -12.40 11.62
CA LYS A 295 14.23 -11.47 10.54
C LYS A 295 13.08 -12.02 9.70
N LEU A 296 12.90 -13.32 9.61
CA LEU A 296 11.76 -13.97 8.99
C LEU A 296 10.46 -13.77 9.80
N LEU A 297 10.58 -13.79 11.13
CA LEU A 297 9.46 -13.58 12.05
C LEU A 297 9.17 -12.10 12.35
N ARG A 298 10.14 -11.20 12.13
CA ARG A 298 10.01 -9.74 12.30
C ARG A 298 9.36 -9.03 11.10
N GLY A 299 8.68 -9.74 10.26
CA GLY A 299 7.76 -9.16 9.29
C GLY A 299 6.46 -8.65 9.92
N ARG A 300 6.47 -8.38 11.23
CA ARG A 300 5.41 -7.71 11.98
C ARG A 300 5.80 -6.29 12.28
#